data_108c82d6d32a0b469d44468258beca73
#
_entry.id   108c82d6d32a0b469d44468258beca73
#
_cell.length_a   1.000
_cell.length_b   1.000
_cell.length_c   1.000
_cell.angle_alpha   90.00
_cell.angle_beta   90.00
_cell.angle_gamma   90.00
#
_symmetry.space_group_name_H-M   'P 1'
#
loop_
_entity.id
_entity.type
_entity.pdbx_description
1 polymer ?
#
loop_
_entity_poly.entity_id
_entity_poly.type
_entity_poly.pdbx_seq_one_letter_code
_entity_poly.pdbx_strand_id
1 'polypeptide(L)'
;MNKFTNNIIFSYILIIFIYFNAALAFENKILFKINNEIITSIDIFNEIEYISILNPQFKKLDNQQILEIAKNSIIREKIKKIEIKKNFKEIKIDDNYLDKIILSSFSGLNLNSYDELIVFLKKKNIELSNVKEKISIEVLWNQLIYDKFSKQIKIDPIKIKKELENLQEETNSYLLSEIIFDVDSEISLNDKISIINSSINEIGFRNTALKYSISDSSSVGGELGWVDENLLNSNIQKEISKYKVGEHTAPILTSGGFLILKIENKKKITNKIDLEKIINETINKKTNQQLSQFSNIYYNKVKKNININEL
;
A
#
# COMPACT_ATOMS: atom_id res chain seq x y z
N MET A 1 51.54 38.32 32.70
CA MET A 1 51.40 37.96 31.26
C MET A 1 50.41 36.84 31.01
N ASN A 2 49.78 36.16 32.02
CA ASN A 2 48.92 35.00 31.81
C ASN A 2 47.38 35.26 31.74
N LYS A 3 46.90 36.48 31.98
CA LYS A 3 45.43 36.75 31.89
C LYS A 3 44.96 37.16 30.48
N PHE A 4 45.82 37.72 29.63
CA PHE A 4 45.47 38.13 28.29
C PHE A 4 45.38 36.96 27.30
N THR A 5 46.26 35.97 27.46
CA THR A 5 46.25 34.76 26.61
C THR A 5 45.04 33.85 26.86
N ASN A 6 44.58 33.73 28.13
CA ASN A 6 43.36 32.96 28.44
C ASN A 6 42.08 33.57 27.88
N ASN A 7 41.95 34.87 27.83
CA ASN A 7 40.77 35.53 27.26
C ASN A 7 40.71 35.42 25.71
N ILE A 8 41.85 35.35 25.04
CA ILE A 8 41.91 35.15 23.59
C ILE A 8 41.58 33.71 23.25
N ILE A 9 42.04 32.73 23.99
CA ILE A 9 41.73 31.31 23.81
C ILE A 9 40.24 31.07 24.06
N PHE A 10 39.67 31.67 25.11
CA PHE A 10 38.24 31.54 25.44
C PHE A 10 37.35 32.21 24.36
N SER A 11 37.81 33.32 23.79
CA SER A 11 37.11 33.97 22.65
C SER A 11 37.14 33.13 21.38
N TYR A 12 38.26 32.45 21.06
CA TYR A 12 38.36 31.53 19.93
C TYR A 12 37.50 30.27 20.11
N ILE A 13 37.45 29.71 21.32
CA ILE A 13 36.58 28.55 21.63
C ILE A 13 35.10 28.93 21.51
N LEU A 14 34.70 30.13 21.94
CA LEU A 14 33.32 30.63 21.81
C LEU A 14 32.93 30.84 20.36
N ILE A 15 33.86 31.34 19.52
CA ILE A 15 33.63 31.53 18.07
C ILE A 15 33.50 30.18 17.36
N ILE A 16 34.30 29.17 17.73
CA ILE A 16 34.20 27.82 17.18
C ILE A 16 32.84 27.17 17.54
N PHE A 17 32.31 27.42 18.75
CA PHE A 17 31.03 26.91 19.19
C PHE A 17 29.83 27.54 18.43
N ILE A 18 29.98 28.77 17.94
CA ILE A 18 28.94 29.46 17.15
C ILE A 18 28.86 28.91 15.72
N TYR A 19 29.97 28.42 15.17
CA TYR A 19 29.98 27.81 13.83
C TYR A 19 29.52 26.36 13.79
N PHE A 20 29.44 25.66 14.93
CA PHE A 20 29.01 24.26 14.99
C PHE A 20 27.49 24.05 15.06
N ASN A 21 26.69 25.13 15.19
CA ASN A 21 25.24 25.10 15.13
C ASN A 21 24.71 25.53 13.76
N ALA A 22 25.39 25.19 12.67
CA ALA A 22 24.69 25.11 11.39
C ALA A 22 23.78 23.90 11.47
N ALA A 23 22.61 24.08 12.10
CA ALA A 23 21.50 23.17 11.90
C ALA A 23 21.37 23.04 10.37
N LEU A 24 21.62 21.85 9.86
CA LEU A 24 21.25 21.49 8.48
C LEU A 24 19.72 21.65 8.44
N ALA A 25 19.28 22.90 8.19
CA ALA A 25 17.88 23.18 7.92
C ALA A 25 17.58 22.38 6.64
N PHE A 26 16.82 21.32 6.78
CA PHE A 26 16.34 20.58 5.63
C PHE A 26 15.49 21.55 4.82
N GLU A 27 16.03 22.01 3.69
CA GLU A 27 15.37 23.00 2.86
C GLU A 27 14.08 22.38 2.30
N ASN A 28 12.93 22.86 2.78
CA ASN A 28 11.64 22.38 2.31
C ASN A 28 11.36 22.92 0.91
N LYS A 29 11.60 22.07 -0.11
CA LYS A 29 11.37 22.42 -1.52
C LYS A 29 10.06 21.83 -2.00
N ILE A 30 9.33 22.59 -2.81
CA ILE A 30 8.20 22.06 -3.58
C ILE A 30 8.79 21.24 -4.72
N LEU A 31 8.40 19.95 -4.80
CA LEU A 31 8.91 19.02 -5.80
C LEU A 31 7.89 18.79 -6.91
N PHE A 32 6.61 18.74 -6.56
CA PHE A 32 5.52 18.48 -7.50
C PHE A 32 4.31 19.34 -7.19
N LYS A 33 3.58 19.67 -8.25
CA LYS A 33 2.26 20.28 -8.18
C LYS A 33 1.25 19.35 -8.85
N ILE A 34 0.22 18.94 -8.11
CA ILE A 34 -0.86 18.08 -8.58
C ILE A 34 -2.15 18.89 -8.50
N ASN A 35 -2.60 19.48 -9.62
CA ASN A 35 -3.64 20.51 -9.63
C ASN A 35 -3.34 21.60 -8.60
N ASN A 36 -4.13 21.67 -7.49
CA ASN A 36 -3.98 22.63 -6.40
C ASN A 36 -3.24 22.07 -5.17
N GLU A 37 -2.88 20.81 -5.17
CA GLU A 37 -2.07 20.18 -4.11
C GLU A 37 -0.60 20.27 -4.45
N ILE A 38 0.24 20.47 -3.46
CA ILE A 38 1.71 20.47 -3.61
C ILE A 38 2.28 19.27 -2.87
N ILE A 39 3.41 18.78 -3.36
CA ILE A 39 4.25 17.79 -2.69
C ILE A 39 5.60 18.40 -2.46
N THR A 40 6.04 18.38 -1.21
CA THR A 40 7.31 18.93 -0.77
C THR A 40 8.33 17.84 -0.46
N SER A 41 9.60 18.25 -0.28
CA SER A 41 10.64 17.32 0.18
C SER A 41 10.35 16.72 1.55
N ILE A 42 9.65 17.45 2.43
CA ILE A 42 9.21 16.94 3.75
C ILE A 42 8.14 15.86 3.59
N ASP A 43 7.19 16.04 2.66
CA ASP A 43 6.17 15.02 2.40
C ASP A 43 6.82 13.70 1.94
N ILE A 44 7.79 13.78 1.03
CA ILE A 44 8.54 12.61 0.56
C ILE A 44 9.29 11.95 1.72
N PHE A 45 9.96 12.72 2.56
CA PHE A 45 10.67 12.19 3.72
C PHE A 45 9.73 11.46 4.69
N ASN A 46 8.59 12.06 5.02
CA ASN A 46 7.59 11.45 5.88
C ASN A 46 7.04 10.14 5.29
N GLU A 47 6.85 10.10 3.98
CA GLU A 47 6.41 8.90 3.28
C GLU A 47 7.44 7.78 3.33
N ILE A 48 8.71 8.11 3.14
CA ILE A 48 9.83 7.16 3.27
C ILE A 48 9.82 6.53 4.67
N GLU A 49 9.70 7.34 5.73
CA GLU A 49 9.65 6.83 7.10
C GLU A 49 8.40 5.96 7.33
N TYR A 50 7.23 6.38 6.83
CA TYR A 50 6.00 5.62 6.93
C TYR A 50 6.11 4.24 6.26
N ILE A 51 6.55 4.19 5.00
CA ILE A 51 6.73 2.93 4.25
C ILE A 51 7.77 2.04 4.93
N SER A 52 8.85 2.64 5.46
CA SER A 52 9.93 1.91 6.13
C SER A 52 9.46 1.14 7.38
N ILE A 53 8.44 1.66 8.06
CA ILE A 53 7.84 0.97 9.21
C ILE A 53 7.01 -0.22 8.76
N LEU A 54 6.20 -0.04 7.74
CA LEU A 54 5.33 -1.10 7.20
C LEU A 54 6.13 -2.18 6.46
N ASN A 55 7.24 -1.80 5.85
CA ASN A 55 8.10 -2.71 5.09
C ASN A 55 9.59 -2.54 5.44
N PRO A 56 10.14 -3.31 6.38
CA PRO A 56 11.55 -3.22 6.75
C PRO A 56 12.53 -3.50 5.58
N GLN A 57 12.10 -4.23 4.54
CA GLN A 57 12.93 -4.49 3.35
C GLN A 57 13.12 -3.23 2.48
N PHE A 58 12.23 -2.24 2.62
CA PHE A 58 12.30 -0.97 1.90
C PHE A 58 13.65 -0.25 2.11
N LYS A 59 14.21 -0.32 3.31
CA LYS A 59 15.52 0.29 3.63
C LYS A 59 16.71 -0.38 2.94
N LYS A 60 16.54 -1.54 2.29
CA LYS A 60 17.58 -2.23 1.55
C LYS A 60 17.70 -1.75 0.10
N LEU A 61 16.77 -0.95 -0.36
CA LEU A 61 16.77 -0.37 -1.69
C LEU A 61 17.80 0.76 -1.78
N ASP A 62 18.24 1.07 -3.00
CA ASP A 62 19.03 2.28 -3.23
C ASP A 62 18.17 3.55 -3.08
N ASN A 63 18.84 4.68 -2.90
CA ASN A 63 18.17 5.95 -2.62
C ASN A 63 17.23 6.40 -3.75
N GLN A 64 17.54 6.08 -5.00
CA GLN A 64 16.70 6.46 -6.14
C GLN A 64 15.41 5.65 -6.16
N GLN A 65 15.50 4.34 -5.90
CA GLN A 65 14.34 3.46 -5.79
C GLN A 65 13.43 3.86 -4.62
N ILE A 66 14.03 4.16 -3.46
CA ILE A 66 13.30 4.66 -2.28
C ILE A 66 12.52 5.92 -2.61
N LEU A 67 13.19 6.90 -3.25
CA LEU A 67 12.59 8.17 -3.63
C LEU A 67 11.43 7.99 -4.63
N GLU A 68 11.62 7.15 -5.65
CA GLU A 68 10.61 6.89 -6.68
C GLU A 68 9.36 6.21 -6.08
N ILE A 69 9.53 5.24 -5.19
CA ILE A 69 8.42 4.57 -4.53
C ILE A 69 7.64 5.55 -3.64
N ALA A 70 8.34 6.34 -2.82
CA ALA A 70 7.70 7.34 -1.96
C ALA A 70 6.97 8.41 -2.78
N LYS A 71 7.57 8.90 -3.87
CA LYS A 71 6.95 9.82 -4.84
C LYS A 71 5.63 9.26 -5.37
N ASN A 72 5.65 8.03 -5.89
CA ASN A 72 4.47 7.39 -6.47
C ASN A 72 3.36 7.16 -5.42
N SER A 73 3.74 6.81 -4.20
CA SER A 73 2.80 6.63 -3.09
C SER A 73 2.07 7.92 -2.74
N ILE A 74 2.80 9.03 -2.56
CA ILE A 74 2.20 10.34 -2.26
C ILE A 74 1.35 10.85 -3.42
N ILE A 75 1.81 10.70 -4.66
CA ILE A 75 1.03 11.11 -5.84
C ILE A 75 -0.32 10.38 -5.83
N ARG A 76 -0.33 9.08 -5.55
CA ARG A 76 -1.55 8.28 -5.44
C ARG A 76 -2.48 8.82 -4.36
N GLU A 77 -1.96 9.10 -3.19
CA GLU A 77 -2.71 9.67 -2.07
C GLU A 77 -3.33 11.03 -2.42
N LYS A 78 -2.55 11.94 -3.01
CA LYS A 78 -3.03 13.27 -3.41
C LYS A 78 -4.12 13.21 -4.48
N ILE A 79 -4.00 12.29 -5.46
CA ILE A 79 -5.03 12.05 -6.47
C ILE A 79 -6.35 11.60 -5.79
N LYS A 80 -6.28 10.61 -4.90
CA LYS A 80 -7.44 10.16 -4.12
C LYS A 80 -8.06 11.31 -3.32
N LYS A 81 -7.23 12.09 -2.60
CA LYS A 81 -7.65 13.26 -1.80
C LYS A 81 -8.38 14.30 -2.65
N ILE A 82 -7.87 14.64 -3.83
CA ILE A 82 -8.51 15.58 -4.76
C ILE A 82 -9.90 15.09 -5.15
N GLU A 83 -10.02 13.81 -5.48
CA GLU A 83 -11.29 13.24 -5.91
C GLU A 83 -12.29 13.11 -4.76
N ILE A 84 -11.83 12.77 -3.55
CA ILE A 84 -12.65 12.75 -2.34
C ILE A 84 -13.22 14.14 -2.05
N LYS A 85 -12.39 15.20 -2.09
CA LYS A 85 -12.84 16.59 -1.89
C LYS A 85 -13.94 17.04 -2.88
N LYS A 86 -14.00 16.46 -4.07
CA LYS A 86 -15.06 16.75 -5.05
C LYS A 86 -16.38 16.06 -4.73
N ASN A 87 -16.33 14.90 -4.07
CA ASN A 87 -17.49 14.04 -3.85
C ASN A 87 -18.06 14.17 -2.43
N PHE A 88 -17.28 14.55 -1.43
CA PHE A 88 -17.70 14.71 -0.04
C PHE A 88 -17.61 16.18 0.39
N LYS A 89 -18.68 16.69 1.00
CA LYS A 89 -18.72 18.07 1.54
C LYS A 89 -17.86 18.22 2.80
N GLU A 90 -17.82 17.20 3.62
CA GLU A 90 -17.02 17.11 4.85
C GLU A 90 -16.25 15.79 4.89
N ILE A 91 -14.99 15.89 5.28
CA ILE A 91 -14.13 14.72 5.55
C ILE A 91 -14.25 14.46 7.06
N LYS A 92 -15.34 13.79 7.46
CA LYS A 92 -15.55 13.43 8.86
C LYS A 92 -15.72 11.93 8.99
N ILE A 93 -14.83 11.31 9.72
CA ILE A 93 -14.87 9.90 10.10
C ILE A 93 -14.99 9.84 11.62
N ASP A 94 -15.76 8.91 12.14
CA ASP A 94 -15.81 8.68 13.60
C ASP A 94 -14.42 8.35 14.13
N ASP A 95 -13.97 9.09 15.16
CA ASP A 95 -12.61 8.96 15.68
C ASP A 95 -12.33 7.57 16.22
N ASN A 96 -13.27 6.93 16.92
CA ASN A 96 -13.09 5.60 17.49
C ASN A 96 -12.98 4.53 16.38
N TYR A 97 -13.73 4.72 15.30
CA TYR A 97 -13.65 3.86 14.13
C TYR A 97 -12.32 4.03 13.40
N LEU A 98 -11.89 5.27 13.21
CA LEU A 98 -10.61 5.58 12.57
C LEU A 98 -9.43 5.01 13.37
N ASP A 99 -9.42 5.19 14.69
CA ASP A 99 -8.36 4.69 15.57
C ASP A 99 -8.24 3.15 15.52
N LYS A 100 -9.37 2.44 15.40
CA LYS A 100 -9.38 0.98 15.21
C LYS A 100 -8.77 0.57 13.86
N ILE A 101 -9.11 1.28 12.79
CA ILE A 101 -8.55 1.00 11.46
C ILE A 101 -7.04 1.29 11.45
N ILE A 102 -6.62 2.41 12.05
CA ILE A 102 -5.21 2.75 12.17
C ILE A 102 -4.46 1.64 12.90
N LEU A 103 -4.91 1.22 14.07
CA LEU A 103 -4.27 0.14 14.82
C LEU A 103 -4.19 -1.16 14.01
N SER A 104 -5.27 -1.51 13.31
CA SER A 104 -5.31 -2.68 12.42
C SER A 104 -4.30 -2.59 11.27
N SER A 105 -4.06 -1.39 10.73
CA SER A 105 -3.10 -1.16 9.64
C SER A 105 -1.64 -1.41 10.08
N PHE A 106 -1.37 -1.37 11.38
CA PHE A 106 -0.06 -1.67 11.98
C PHE A 106 0.00 -3.03 12.69
N SER A 107 -0.93 -3.93 12.41
CA SER A 107 -1.01 -5.25 13.07
C SER A 107 0.27 -6.09 12.93
N GLY A 108 1.05 -5.89 11.86
CA GLY A 108 2.36 -6.54 11.66
C GLY A 108 3.45 -6.11 12.66
N LEU A 109 3.22 -5.08 13.47
CA LEU A 109 4.17 -4.59 14.46
C LEU A 109 3.97 -5.19 15.86
N ASN A 110 3.01 -6.09 16.05
CA ASN A 110 2.65 -6.69 17.34
C ASN A 110 2.36 -5.66 18.45
N LEU A 111 1.70 -4.54 18.08
CA LEU A 111 1.24 -3.53 19.03
C LEU A 111 -0.15 -3.94 19.55
N ASN A 112 -0.35 -3.88 20.86
CA ASN A 112 -1.57 -4.38 21.51
C ASN A 112 -2.62 -3.29 21.76
N SER A 113 -2.24 -2.00 21.63
CA SER A 113 -3.14 -0.89 21.88
C SER A 113 -2.82 0.31 20.98
N TYR A 114 -3.80 1.20 20.87
CA TYR A 114 -3.63 2.46 20.15
C TYR A 114 -2.62 3.38 20.85
N ASP A 115 -2.56 3.37 22.18
CA ASP A 115 -1.58 4.15 22.94
C ASP A 115 -0.14 3.66 22.69
N GLU A 116 0.06 2.35 22.61
CA GLU A 116 1.37 1.79 22.21
C GLU A 116 1.76 2.24 20.81
N LEU A 117 0.81 2.30 19.88
CA LEU A 117 1.06 2.81 18.52
C LEU A 117 1.46 4.29 18.54
N ILE A 118 0.78 5.15 19.33
CA ILE A 118 1.15 6.56 19.47
C ILE A 118 2.59 6.72 19.95
N VAL A 119 2.95 5.99 21.00
CA VAL A 119 4.34 6.00 21.54
C VAL A 119 5.33 5.52 20.50
N PHE A 120 5.00 4.47 19.76
CA PHE A 120 5.84 3.93 18.70
C PHE A 120 6.06 4.93 17.56
N LEU A 121 4.99 5.55 17.05
CA LEU A 121 5.06 6.56 15.97
C LEU A 121 5.90 7.76 16.41
N LYS A 122 5.70 8.27 17.64
CA LYS A 122 6.49 9.36 18.21
C LYS A 122 7.99 9.00 18.29
N LYS A 123 8.33 7.78 18.71
CA LYS A 123 9.71 7.28 18.72
C LYS A 123 10.34 7.21 17.33
N LYS A 124 9.50 7.09 16.29
CA LYS A 124 9.92 7.05 14.87
C LYS A 124 9.84 8.41 14.19
N ASN A 125 9.55 9.49 14.92
CA ASN A 125 9.35 10.85 14.42
C ASN A 125 8.24 10.93 13.35
N ILE A 126 7.22 10.07 13.46
CA ILE A 126 6.04 10.12 12.58
C ILE A 126 4.91 10.81 13.33
N GLU A 127 4.39 11.86 12.70
CA GLU A 127 3.24 12.59 13.22
C GLU A 127 1.95 11.75 13.05
N LEU A 128 1.24 11.51 14.16
CA LEU A 128 -0.02 10.78 14.15
C LEU A 128 -1.06 11.44 13.23
N SER A 129 -1.05 12.77 13.13
CA SER A 129 -1.93 13.53 12.22
C SER A 129 -1.76 13.11 10.76
N ASN A 130 -0.53 12.89 10.31
CA ASN A 130 -0.24 12.43 8.95
C ASN A 130 -0.77 11.02 8.71
N VAL A 131 -0.61 10.13 9.70
CA VAL A 131 -1.17 8.77 9.64
C VAL A 131 -2.69 8.80 9.61
N LYS A 132 -3.31 9.63 10.47
CA LYS A 132 -4.77 9.83 10.48
C LYS A 132 -5.27 10.35 9.13
N GLU A 133 -4.62 11.34 8.54
CA GLU A 133 -4.99 11.88 7.22
C GLU A 133 -4.90 10.80 6.14
N LYS A 134 -3.77 10.09 6.06
CA LYS A 134 -3.53 9.02 5.09
C LYS A 134 -4.60 7.93 5.17
N ILE A 135 -4.85 7.39 6.35
CA ILE A 135 -5.86 6.34 6.56
C ILE A 135 -7.28 6.87 6.29
N SER A 136 -7.56 8.13 6.66
CA SER A 136 -8.85 8.77 6.35
C SER A 136 -9.10 8.86 4.84
N ILE A 137 -8.07 9.18 4.06
CA ILE A 137 -8.17 9.21 2.60
C ILE A 137 -8.52 7.82 2.06
N GLU A 138 -7.88 6.76 2.54
CA GLU A 138 -8.19 5.39 2.12
C GLU A 138 -9.62 4.95 2.52
N VAL A 139 -10.05 5.25 3.74
CA VAL A 139 -11.42 4.94 4.21
C VAL A 139 -12.47 5.65 3.35
N LEU A 140 -12.28 6.94 3.09
CA LEU A 140 -13.22 7.72 2.28
C LEU A 140 -13.16 7.34 0.80
N TRP A 141 -12.01 6.96 0.30
CA TRP A 141 -11.88 6.42 -1.05
C TRP A 141 -12.68 5.13 -1.18
N ASN A 142 -12.55 4.20 -0.23
CA ASN A 142 -13.30 2.95 -0.24
C ASN A 142 -14.82 3.20 -0.12
N GLN A 143 -15.23 4.18 0.70
CA GLN A 143 -16.62 4.61 0.78
C GLN A 143 -17.12 5.17 -0.57
N LEU A 144 -16.32 6.02 -1.22
CA LEU A 144 -16.66 6.57 -2.55
C LEU A 144 -16.82 5.48 -3.60
N ILE A 145 -15.95 4.49 -3.60
CA ILE A 145 -16.02 3.34 -4.52
C ILE A 145 -17.29 2.54 -4.23
N TYR A 146 -17.59 2.26 -2.98
CA TYR A 146 -18.79 1.55 -2.58
C TYR A 146 -20.05 2.31 -3.04
N ASP A 147 -20.15 3.61 -2.77
CA ASP A 147 -21.30 4.43 -3.13
C ASP A 147 -21.52 4.48 -4.64
N LYS A 148 -20.44 4.52 -5.44
CA LYS A 148 -20.52 4.58 -6.91
C LYS A 148 -20.81 3.24 -7.56
N PHE A 149 -20.31 2.14 -7.00
CA PHE A 149 -20.24 0.85 -7.72
C PHE A 149 -20.93 -0.32 -7.02
N SER A 150 -21.40 -0.19 -5.77
CA SER A 150 -22.07 -1.28 -5.04
C SER A 150 -23.24 -1.89 -5.82
N LYS A 151 -24.00 -1.07 -6.53
CA LYS A 151 -25.13 -1.54 -7.40
C LYS A 151 -24.68 -2.31 -8.64
N GLN A 152 -23.42 -2.25 -9.01
CA GLN A 152 -22.85 -2.95 -10.16
C GLN A 152 -22.21 -4.29 -9.75
N ILE A 153 -22.12 -4.56 -8.46
CA ILE A 153 -21.62 -5.83 -7.93
C ILE A 153 -22.58 -6.94 -8.32
N LYS A 154 -22.02 -7.96 -8.95
CA LYS A 154 -22.79 -9.14 -9.39
C LYS A 154 -22.25 -10.36 -8.67
N ILE A 155 -22.87 -10.70 -7.57
CA ILE A 155 -22.61 -11.92 -6.81
C ILE A 155 -23.85 -12.78 -6.89
N ASP A 156 -23.67 -14.05 -7.29
CA ASP A 156 -24.71 -15.05 -7.30
C ASP A 156 -24.51 -16.01 -6.10
N PRO A 157 -25.30 -15.86 -5.02
CA PRO A 157 -25.16 -16.70 -3.84
C PRO A 157 -25.49 -18.17 -4.12
N ILE A 158 -26.41 -18.45 -5.06
CA ILE A 158 -26.82 -19.81 -5.44
C ILE A 158 -25.66 -20.53 -6.12
N LYS A 159 -25.01 -19.83 -7.05
CA LYS A 159 -23.82 -20.36 -7.73
C LYS A 159 -22.69 -20.63 -6.73
N ILE A 160 -22.43 -19.70 -5.81
CA ILE A 160 -21.43 -19.88 -4.75
C ILE A 160 -21.76 -21.10 -3.90
N LYS A 161 -23.01 -21.22 -3.44
CA LYS A 161 -23.45 -22.38 -2.65
C LYS A 161 -23.19 -23.69 -3.39
N LYS A 162 -23.58 -23.79 -4.65
CA LYS A 162 -23.36 -24.98 -5.49
C LYS A 162 -21.87 -25.30 -5.72
N GLU A 163 -21.03 -24.26 -5.88
CA GLU A 163 -19.58 -24.43 -5.99
C GLU A 163 -19.01 -24.99 -4.68
N LEU A 164 -19.52 -24.54 -3.53
CA LEU A 164 -19.03 -24.92 -2.19
C LEU A 164 -19.59 -26.28 -1.68
N GLU A 165 -20.75 -26.72 -2.17
CA GLU A 165 -21.31 -28.05 -1.85
C GLU A 165 -20.41 -29.21 -2.32
N ASN A 166 -19.54 -28.98 -3.28
CA ASN A 166 -18.57 -29.95 -3.79
C ASN A 166 -17.18 -29.84 -3.16
N LEU A 167 -17.03 -29.07 -2.05
CA LEU A 167 -15.75 -28.88 -1.40
C LEU A 167 -15.24 -30.17 -0.79
N GLN A 168 -13.97 -30.45 -1.03
CA GLN A 168 -13.27 -31.52 -0.35
C GLN A 168 -13.02 -31.12 1.12
N GLU A 169 -13.09 -32.07 2.04
CA GLU A 169 -12.78 -31.87 3.46
C GLU A 169 -11.35 -31.39 3.67
N GLU A 170 -10.43 -31.75 2.77
CA GLU A 170 -9.05 -31.24 2.75
C GLU A 170 -8.85 -30.30 1.54
N THR A 171 -8.39 -29.08 1.81
CA THR A 171 -8.02 -28.10 0.80
C THR A 171 -6.72 -27.41 1.18
N ASN A 172 -6.13 -26.68 0.24
CA ASN A 172 -4.96 -25.86 0.53
C ASN A 172 -5.38 -24.46 0.95
N SER A 173 -4.58 -23.85 1.81
CA SER A 173 -4.59 -22.41 2.05
C SER A 173 -3.20 -21.86 1.67
N TYR A 174 -3.18 -20.79 0.93
CA TYR A 174 -1.97 -20.15 0.43
C TYR A 174 -1.77 -18.79 1.11
N LEU A 175 -0.57 -18.54 1.60
CA LEU A 175 -0.15 -17.20 1.96
C LEU A 175 0.31 -16.51 0.69
N LEU A 176 -0.41 -15.46 0.27
CA LEU A 176 -0.23 -14.84 -1.03
C LEU A 176 0.21 -13.38 -0.91
N SER A 177 0.99 -12.98 -1.91
CA SER A 177 1.22 -11.56 -2.26
C SER A 177 0.84 -11.33 -3.72
N GLU A 178 0.43 -10.11 -4.08
CA GLU A 178 0.00 -9.76 -5.42
C GLU A 178 0.74 -8.54 -5.99
N ILE A 179 0.87 -8.55 -7.32
CA ILE A 179 1.16 -7.35 -8.12
C ILE A 179 0.07 -7.24 -9.16
N ILE A 180 -0.70 -6.15 -9.14
CA ILE A 180 -1.64 -5.82 -10.22
C ILE A 180 -1.06 -4.65 -10.99
N PHE A 181 -0.94 -4.79 -12.31
CA PHE A 181 -0.46 -3.73 -13.18
C PHE A 181 -1.33 -3.57 -14.41
N ASP A 182 -1.31 -2.37 -14.95
CA ASP A 182 -1.97 -2.03 -16.20
C ASP A 182 -0.92 -1.78 -17.28
N VAL A 183 -1.36 -1.82 -18.54
CA VAL A 183 -0.55 -1.49 -19.71
C VAL A 183 -1.11 -0.20 -20.31
N ASP A 184 -0.31 0.85 -20.27
CA ASP A 184 -0.63 2.09 -20.98
C ASP A 184 -0.26 2.00 -22.47
N SER A 185 -0.66 3.00 -23.25
CA SER A 185 -0.48 3.00 -24.70
C SER A 185 0.99 3.16 -25.14
N GLU A 186 1.90 3.43 -24.24
CA GLU A 186 3.31 3.75 -24.55
C GLU A 186 4.23 2.52 -24.51
N ILE A 187 3.84 1.49 -23.76
CA ILE A 187 4.68 0.28 -23.53
C ILE A 187 3.89 -0.97 -23.89
N SER A 188 4.50 -1.91 -24.60
CA SER A 188 3.86 -3.18 -24.89
C SER A 188 3.67 -4.03 -23.62
N LEU A 189 2.68 -4.94 -23.63
CA LEU A 189 2.47 -5.88 -22.52
C LEU A 189 3.74 -6.69 -22.22
N ASN A 190 4.43 -7.17 -23.25
CA ASN A 190 5.64 -7.98 -23.08
C ASN A 190 6.78 -7.18 -22.43
N ASP A 191 6.96 -5.93 -22.83
CA ASP A 191 7.97 -5.06 -22.23
C ASP A 191 7.62 -4.77 -20.78
N LYS A 192 6.35 -4.50 -20.47
CA LYS A 192 5.90 -4.29 -19.08
C LYS A 192 6.12 -5.52 -18.20
N ILE A 193 5.82 -6.71 -18.71
CA ILE A 193 6.10 -7.98 -18.02
C ILE A 193 7.59 -8.13 -17.78
N SER A 194 8.44 -7.85 -18.77
CA SER A 194 9.89 -7.93 -18.66
C SER A 194 10.43 -6.97 -17.59
N ILE A 195 9.94 -5.74 -17.55
CA ILE A 195 10.29 -4.74 -16.53
C ILE A 195 9.93 -5.25 -15.14
N ILE A 196 8.71 -5.77 -14.95
CA ILE A 196 8.23 -6.25 -13.65
C ILE A 196 9.06 -7.47 -13.21
N ASN A 197 9.29 -8.43 -14.09
CA ASN A 197 10.09 -9.62 -13.76
C ASN A 197 11.55 -9.26 -13.42
N SER A 198 12.16 -8.33 -14.15
CA SER A 198 13.50 -7.82 -13.84
C SER A 198 13.52 -7.16 -12.46
N SER A 199 12.51 -6.35 -12.16
CA SER A 199 12.35 -5.71 -10.85
C SER A 199 12.16 -6.74 -9.73
N ILE A 200 11.34 -7.80 -9.95
CA ILE A 200 11.18 -8.88 -8.97
C ILE A 200 12.52 -9.54 -8.65
N ASN A 201 13.34 -9.77 -9.66
CA ASN A 201 14.65 -10.39 -9.49
C ASN A 201 15.65 -9.47 -8.78
N GLU A 202 15.60 -8.17 -9.06
CA GLU A 202 16.55 -7.18 -8.54
C GLU A 202 16.22 -6.75 -7.11
N ILE A 203 14.98 -6.34 -6.85
CA ILE A 203 14.56 -5.73 -5.57
C ILE A 203 13.55 -6.57 -4.79
N GLY A 204 13.16 -7.72 -5.31
CA GLY A 204 12.19 -8.63 -4.71
C GLY A 204 10.73 -8.25 -4.95
N PHE A 205 9.85 -9.23 -4.78
CA PHE A 205 8.42 -9.11 -5.11
C PHE A 205 7.72 -7.98 -4.34
N ARG A 206 7.99 -7.85 -3.04
CA ARG A 206 7.37 -6.86 -2.16
C ARG A 206 7.68 -5.42 -2.59
N ASN A 207 8.94 -5.14 -2.90
CA ASN A 207 9.35 -3.81 -3.36
C ASN A 207 8.86 -3.54 -4.80
N THR A 208 8.79 -4.57 -5.64
CA THR A 208 8.19 -4.46 -6.97
C THR A 208 6.69 -4.14 -6.88
N ALA A 209 5.97 -4.74 -5.91
CA ALA A 209 4.58 -4.39 -5.65
C ALA A 209 4.42 -2.92 -5.24
N LEU A 210 5.26 -2.41 -4.33
CA LEU A 210 5.28 -1.00 -3.95
C LEU A 210 5.50 -0.08 -5.16
N LYS A 211 6.37 -0.49 -6.09
CA LYS A 211 6.76 0.33 -7.25
C LYS A 211 5.74 0.30 -8.39
N TYR A 212 5.22 -0.86 -8.72
CA TYR A 212 4.46 -1.07 -9.95
C TYR A 212 3.00 -1.49 -9.77
N SER A 213 2.61 -1.98 -8.58
CA SER A 213 1.24 -2.44 -8.37
C SER A 213 0.28 -1.28 -8.23
N ILE A 214 -0.84 -1.36 -8.94
CA ILE A 214 -1.96 -0.42 -8.84
C ILE A 214 -3.00 -0.85 -7.80
N SER A 215 -2.79 -2.01 -7.16
CA SER A 215 -3.65 -2.55 -6.10
C SER A 215 -3.51 -1.74 -4.81
N ASP A 216 -4.56 -1.69 -4.00
CA ASP A 216 -4.54 -1.08 -2.67
C ASP A 216 -3.57 -1.80 -1.73
N SER A 217 -3.35 -3.12 -1.93
CA SER A 217 -2.35 -3.90 -1.20
C SER A 217 -0.90 -3.47 -1.49
N SER A 218 -0.66 -2.68 -2.54
CA SER A 218 0.67 -2.22 -2.92
C SER A 218 1.40 -1.49 -1.79
N SER A 219 0.67 -0.70 -0.99
CA SER A 219 1.23 0.05 0.15
C SER A 219 1.89 -0.84 1.21
N VAL A 220 1.44 -2.08 1.33
CA VAL A 220 2.01 -3.10 2.23
C VAL A 220 2.83 -4.16 1.47
N GLY A 221 3.24 -3.85 0.23
CA GLY A 221 4.06 -4.73 -0.59
C GLY A 221 3.30 -5.88 -1.23
N GLY A 222 2.00 -5.69 -1.46
CA GLY A 222 1.13 -6.66 -2.14
C GLY A 222 0.59 -7.77 -1.24
N GLU A 223 0.78 -7.73 0.06
CA GLU A 223 0.32 -8.81 0.96
C GLU A 223 -1.20 -8.97 0.96
N LEU A 224 -1.66 -10.22 0.71
CA LEU A 224 -3.08 -10.62 0.76
C LEU A 224 -3.40 -11.46 2.02
N GLY A 225 -2.37 -11.95 2.73
CA GLY A 225 -2.53 -12.89 3.82
C GLY A 225 -2.90 -14.31 3.34
N TRP A 226 -3.44 -15.13 4.27
CA TRP A 226 -3.87 -16.50 3.97
C TRP A 226 -5.18 -16.51 3.17
N VAL A 227 -5.15 -17.19 2.04
CA VAL A 227 -6.27 -17.33 1.12
C VAL A 227 -6.53 -18.80 0.87
N ASP A 228 -7.73 -19.26 1.21
CA ASP A 228 -8.11 -20.64 0.96
C ASP A 228 -8.32 -20.86 -0.53
N GLU A 229 -7.83 -21.98 -1.04
CA GLU A 229 -7.88 -22.33 -2.47
C GLU A 229 -9.30 -22.25 -3.03
N ASN A 230 -10.27 -22.67 -2.24
CA ASN A 230 -11.69 -22.64 -2.60
C ASN A 230 -12.26 -21.22 -2.79
N LEU A 231 -11.61 -20.21 -2.25
CA LEU A 231 -12.00 -18.80 -2.40
C LEU A 231 -11.42 -18.15 -3.65
N LEU A 232 -10.49 -18.82 -4.32
CA LEU A 232 -9.91 -18.37 -5.59
C LEU A 232 -10.84 -18.79 -6.74
N ASN A 233 -10.90 -17.96 -7.79
CA ASN A 233 -11.60 -18.38 -8.99
C ASN A 233 -10.85 -19.54 -9.68
N SER A 234 -11.56 -20.33 -10.49
CA SER A 234 -11.02 -21.55 -11.11
C SER A 234 -9.80 -21.31 -12.00
N ASN A 235 -9.68 -20.14 -12.62
CA ASN A 235 -8.51 -19.81 -13.44
C ASN A 235 -7.29 -19.55 -12.56
N ILE A 236 -7.46 -18.83 -11.45
CA ILE A 236 -6.39 -18.57 -10.48
C ILE A 236 -5.99 -19.88 -9.80
N GLN A 237 -6.94 -20.74 -9.40
CA GLN A 237 -6.64 -22.06 -8.83
C GLN A 237 -5.75 -22.90 -9.75
N LYS A 238 -6.15 -22.99 -11.03
CA LYS A 238 -5.41 -23.71 -12.04
C LYS A 238 -4.00 -23.13 -12.27
N GLU A 239 -3.88 -21.81 -12.22
CA GLU A 239 -2.60 -21.18 -12.44
C GLU A 239 -1.69 -21.38 -11.22
N ILE A 240 -2.16 -21.07 -10.01
CA ILE A 240 -1.36 -21.15 -8.78
C ILE A 240 -0.89 -22.57 -8.48
N SER A 241 -1.65 -23.59 -8.90
CA SER A 241 -1.31 -25.00 -8.68
C SER A 241 -0.03 -25.45 -9.42
N LYS A 242 0.41 -24.70 -10.42
CA LYS A 242 1.64 -24.98 -11.21
C LYS A 242 2.92 -24.54 -10.49
N TYR A 243 2.80 -23.71 -9.44
CA TYR A 243 3.93 -23.05 -8.80
C TYR A 243 4.14 -23.55 -7.37
N LYS A 244 5.39 -23.49 -6.93
CA LYS A 244 5.81 -23.88 -5.57
C LYS A 244 5.86 -22.66 -4.64
N VAL A 245 5.98 -22.93 -3.34
CA VAL A 245 6.28 -21.90 -2.35
C VAL A 245 7.58 -21.19 -2.71
N GLY A 246 7.56 -19.87 -2.68
CA GLY A 246 8.64 -18.97 -3.11
C GLY A 246 8.54 -18.51 -4.57
N GLU A 247 7.81 -19.20 -5.43
CA GLU A 247 7.62 -18.83 -6.84
C GLU A 247 6.42 -17.89 -7.03
N HIS A 248 6.39 -17.22 -8.17
CA HIS A 248 5.25 -16.39 -8.60
C HIS A 248 4.69 -16.85 -9.93
N THR A 249 3.42 -16.56 -10.16
CA THR A 249 2.71 -16.92 -11.39
C THR A 249 3.17 -16.08 -12.59
N ALA A 250 2.89 -16.56 -13.79
CA ALA A 250 2.79 -15.69 -14.94
C ALA A 250 1.66 -14.66 -14.74
N PRO A 251 1.65 -13.54 -15.48
CA PRO A 251 0.57 -12.58 -15.44
C PRO A 251 -0.78 -13.18 -15.83
N ILE A 252 -1.77 -13.03 -14.98
CA ILE A 252 -3.16 -13.51 -15.17
C ILE A 252 -4.02 -12.30 -15.52
N LEU A 253 -4.71 -12.34 -16.66
CA LEU A 253 -5.62 -11.26 -17.03
C LEU A 253 -6.85 -11.26 -16.11
N THR A 254 -7.13 -10.10 -15.53
CA THR A 254 -8.29 -9.84 -14.69
C THR A 254 -9.04 -8.60 -15.19
N SER A 255 -10.22 -8.32 -14.66
CA SER A 255 -10.95 -7.08 -14.97
C SER A 255 -10.27 -5.82 -14.41
N GLY A 256 -9.33 -5.97 -13.44
CA GLY A 256 -8.58 -4.86 -12.85
C GLY A 256 -7.17 -4.68 -13.42
N GLY A 257 -6.80 -5.44 -14.45
CA GLY A 257 -5.45 -5.44 -15.03
C GLY A 257 -4.82 -6.84 -15.02
N PHE A 258 -3.51 -6.89 -15.15
CA PHE A 258 -2.73 -8.12 -15.10
C PHE A 258 -2.29 -8.40 -13.66
N LEU A 259 -2.61 -9.59 -13.16
CA LEU A 259 -2.31 -10.04 -11.81
C LEU A 259 -1.15 -11.03 -11.82
N ILE A 260 -0.12 -10.79 -11.03
CA ILE A 260 0.91 -11.76 -10.67
C ILE A 260 0.73 -12.12 -9.19
N LEU A 261 0.67 -13.40 -8.86
CA LEU A 261 0.59 -13.89 -7.49
C LEU A 261 1.89 -14.58 -7.10
N LYS A 262 2.41 -14.27 -5.93
CA LYS A 262 3.52 -15.00 -5.31
C LYS A 262 2.99 -15.88 -4.17
N ILE A 263 3.45 -17.12 -4.14
CA ILE A 263 3.15 -18.08 -3.07
C ILE A 263 4.21 -17.91 -1.99
N GLU A 264 3.87 -17.19 -0.92
CA GLU A 264 4.80 -17.01 0.20
C GLU A 264 4.86 -18.27 1.08
N ASN A 265 3.72 -18.96 1.25
CA ASN A 265 3.63 -20.22 1.98
C ASN A 265 2.37 -20.99 1.55
N LYS A 266 2.31 -22.29 1.92
CA LYS A 266 1.18 -23.18 1.65
C LYS A 266 0.96 -24.11 2.82
N LYS A 267 -0.28 -24.33 3.22
CA LYS A 267 -0.66 -25.31 4.21
C LYS A 267 -1.92 -26.07 3.77
N LYS A 268 -2.04 -27.31 4.21
CA LYS A 268 -3.31 -28.03 4.14
C LYS A 268 -4.19 -27.61 5.29
N ILE A 269 -5.46 -27.42 5.00
CA ILE A 269 -6.47 -27.15 6.00
C ILE A 269 -7.55 -28.23 5.91
N THR A 270 -7.93 -28.76 7.08
CA THR A 270 -9.07 -29.67 7.23
C THR A 270 -10.18 -28.84 7.84
N ASN A 271 -11.18 -28.49 7.06
CA ASN A 271 -12.31 -27.72 7.56
C ASN A 271 -13.40 -28.64 8.03
N LYS A 272 -13.80 -28.57 9.31
CA LYS A 272 -15.19 -28.86 9.68
C LYS A 272 -16.03 -27.77 9.01
N ILE A 273 -16.67 -28.12 7.91
CA ILE A 273 -17.30 -27.16 7.01
C ILE A 273 -18.55 -26.60 7.68
N ASP A 274 -18.43 -25.44 8.31
CA ASP A 274 -19.58 -24.56 8.49
C ASP A 274 -19.86 -23.89 7.13
N LEU A 275 -20.66 -24.58 6.33
CA LEU A 275 -20.96 -24.20 4.96
C LEU A 275 -21.57 -22.80 4.88
N GLU A 276 -22.42 -22.41 5.84
CA GLU A 276 -23.07 -21.10 5.85
C GLU A 276 -22.06 -19.99 6.11
N LYS A 277 -21.13 -20.19 7.05
CA LYS A 277 -20.04 -19.28 7.32
C LYS A 277 -19.14 -19.09 6.08
N ILE A 278 -18.75 -20.19 5.44
CA ILE A 278 -17.90 -20.16 4.23
C ILE A 278 -18.61 -19.45 3.07
N ILE A 279 -19.90 -19.67 2.88
CA ILE A 279 -20.70 -18.97 1.86
C ILE A 279 -20.63 -17.45 2.10
N ASN A 280 -20.90 -17.00 3.33
CA ASN A 280 -20.89 -15.58 3.67
C ASN A 280 -19.49 -14.96 3.52
N GLU A 281 -18.45 -15.64 3.96
CA GLU A 281 -17.06 -15.21 3.77
C GLU A 281 -16.70 -15.11 2.28
N THR A 282 -17.14 -16.08 1.47
CA THR A 282 -16.92 -16.10 0.02
C THR A 282 -17.65 -14.95 -0.67
N ILE A 283 -18.91 -14.68 -0.29
CA ILE A 283 -19.68 -13.55 -0.80
C ILE A 283 -18.96 -12.23 -0.49
N ASN A 284 -18.57 -12.03 0.77
CA ASN A 284 -17.86 -10.83 1.21
C ASN A 284 -16.54 -10.65 0.44
N LYS A 285 -15.77 -11.73 0.30
CA LYS A 285 -14.50 -11.69 -0.43
C LYS A 285 -14.68 -11.35 -1.90
N LYS A 286 -15.63 -12.02 -2.60
CA LYS A 286 -15.92 -11.72 -4.02
C LYS A 286 -16.45 -10.29 -4.19
N THR A 287 -17.24 -9.78 -3.24
CA THR A 287 -17.70 -8.39 -3.20
C THR A 287 -16.52 -7.43 -3.12
N ASN A 288 -15.62 -7.65 -2.16
CA ASN A 288 -14.43 -6.81 -1.98
C ASN A 288 -13.50 -6.87 -3.19
N GLN A 289 -13.34 -8.04 -3.82
CA GLN A 289 -12.57 -8.16 -5.07
C GLN A 289 -13.16 -7.32 -6.21
N GLN A 290 -14.49 -7.33 -6.40
CA GLN A 290 -15.13 -6.49 -7.42
C GLN A 290 -14.99 -5.01 -7.08
N LEU A 291 -15.16 -4.61 -5.82
CA LEU A 291 -14.94 -3.23 -5.39
C LEU A 291 -13.50 -2.77 -5.64
N SER A 292 -12.52 -3.62 -5.33
CA SER A 292 -11.11 -3.31 -5.61
C SER A 292 -10.83 -3.14 -7.11
N GLN A 293 -11.45 -3.97 -7.97
CA GLN A 293 -11.37 -3.80 -9.42
C GLN A 293 -11.98 -2.46 -9.88
N PHE A 294 -13.16 -2.10 -9.36
CA PHE A 294 -13.76 -0.80 -9.65
C PHE A 294 -12.91 0.36 -9.12
N SER A 295 -12.27 0.20 -7.93
CA SER A 295 -11.33 1.16 -7.38
C SER A 295 -10.19 1.44 -8.35
N ASN A 296 -9.54 0.39 -8.86
CA ASN A 296 -8.43 0.51 -9.79
C ASN A 296 -8.84 1.19 -11.11
N ILE A 297 -9.96 0.76 -11.70
CA ILE A 297 -10.50 1.35 -12.93
C ILE A 297 -10.82 2.84 -12.71
N TYR A 298 -11.49 3.16 -11.60
CA TYR A 298 -11.87 4.53 -11.28
C TYR A 298 -10.65 5.41 -10.99
N TYR A 299 -9.68 4.91 -10.22
CA TYR A 299 -8.42 5.61 -9.96
C TYR A 299 -7.70 5.97 -11.27
N ASN A 300 -7.54 5.01 -12.18
CA ASN A 300 -6.89 5.26 -13.47
C ASN A 300 -7.65 6.30 -14.31
N LYS A 301 -8.99 6.27 -14.28
CA LYS A 301 -9.82 7.29 -14.93
C LYS A 301 -9.59 8.68 -14.32
N VAL A 302 -9.54 8.78 -12.99
CA VAL A 302 -9.31 10.05 -12.28
C VAL A 302 -7.90 10.57 -12.57
N LYS A 303 -6.89 9.71 -12.52
CA LYS A 303 -5.49 10.05 -12.77
C LYS A 303 -5.28 10.70 -14.13
N LYS A 304 -5.95 10.19 -15.19
CA LYS A 304 -5.86 10.74 -16.57
C LYS A 304 -6.33 12.19 -16.69
N ASN A 305 -7.17 12.66 -15.75
CA ASN A 305 -7.73 14.02 -15.74
C ASN A 305 -7.01 14.97 -14.75
N ILE A 306 -5.87 14.56 -14.22
CA ILE A 306 -5.12 15.33 -13.24
C ILE A 306 -3.76 15.72 -13.83
N ASN A 307 -3.45 17.03 -13.77
CA ASN A 307 -2.13 17.53 -14.16
C ASN A 307 -1.13 17.31 -13.03
N ILE A 308 -0.02 16.66 -13.37
CA ILE A 308 1.12 16.43 -12.48
C ILE A 308 2.32 17.13 -13.09
N ASN A 309 2.81 18.18 -12.44
CA ASN A 309 3.97 18.95 -12.86
C ASN A 309 5.11 18.76 -11.87
N GLU A 310 6.26 18.34 -12.34
CA GLU A 310 7.53 18.34 -11.60
C GLU A 310 8.14 19.76 -11.67
N LEU A 311 8.65 20.29 -10.54
CA LEU A 311 9.13 21.66 -10.39
C LEU A 311 10.64 21.71 -10.14
#